data_d394201294166fc157baff61042ab526
#
_entry.id   d394201294166fc157baff61042ab526
#
_cell.length_a   1.000
_cell.length_b   1.000
_cell.length_c   1.000
_cell.angle_alpha   90.00
_cell.angle_beta   90.00
_cell.angle_gamma   90.00
#
_symmetry.space_group_name_H-M   'P 1'
#
loop_
_entity.id
_entity.type
_entity.pdbx_description
1 polymer ?
#
loop_
_entity_poly.entity_id
_entity_poly.type
_entity_poly.pdbx_seq_one_letter_code
_entity_poly.pdbx_strand_id
1 'polypeptide(L)'
;MACSVRPDLADLEPYDPDMRPVRIMLSANENNWGMPDDVAREAQRRLAGVALNRYPEATSPRLRELVGQMWDVPAHRVVVANGGDELLFNLLLAYGGKGRVLVNCPPTFSAYELYAKLTATSVVNVNRDANTFELDEDGLLEAARDPQAALVVVTSPNNPTGNLASVDFVRRLAQATSALVLVAEAYAEFCDVQASCVPLVSELPNVCVLRTMSKAYALAGARVGYLICPDDVADAMLAVRLPYSVNRMSQVVAETVVEMRGEFAPIIEAVREERSRLTEALEGLAAELAASLPDGADGLRVWPSEANFVMVRFPGQASGLPRADEMHELLAADSILVRNFSHTPGLEGRLRISVGKPEEDDELLASLRRHLGLSERPIQ
;
A
#
# COMPACT_ATOMS: atom_id res chain seq x y z
N MET A 1 -26.83 8.53 -32.61
CA MET A 1 -26.87 7.69 -31.40
C MET A 1 -25.57 7.94 -30.64
N ALA A 2 -25.63 8.29 -29.36
CA ALA A 2 -24.43 8.42 -28.53
C ALA A 2 -23.90 7.04 -28.20
N CYS A 3 -22.58 6.87 -28.24
CA CYS A 3 -21.93 5.64 -27.75
C CYS A 3 -22.17 5.52 -26.24
N SER A 4 -22.66 4.40 -25.75
CA SER A 4 -22.84 4.11 -24.33
C SER A 4 -21.66 3.32 -23.77
N VAL A 5 -21.26 3.62 -22.55
CA VAL A 5 -20.33 2.82 -21.77
C VAL A 5 -20.96 1.45 -21.46
N ARG A 6 -20.15 0.43 -21.21
CA ARG A 6 -20.63 -0.85 -20.66
C ARG A 6 -21.54 -0.59 -19.46
N PRO A 7 -22.74 -1.19 -19.37
CA PRO A 7 -23.69 -0.89 -18.29
C PRO A 7 -23.15 -1.14 -16.89
N ASP A 8 -22.31 -2.16 -16.72
CA ASP A 8 -21.65 -2.53 -15.47
C ASP A 8 -20.53 -1.56 -15.03
N LEU A 9 -20.12 -0.64 -15.91
CA LEU A 9 -19.12 0.39 -15.64
C LEU A 9 -19.70 1.81 -15.60
N ALA A 10 -21.02 1.96 -15.78
CA ALA A 10 -21.66 3.27 -15.90
C ALA A 10 -21.54 4.13 -14.62
N ASP A 11 -21.44 3.47 -13.44
CA ASP A 11 -21.36 4.11 -12.13
C ASP A 11 -19.91 4.25 -11.62
N LEU A 12 -18.90 3.99 -12.47
CA LEU A 12 -17.51 4.18 -12.06
C LEU A 12 -17.15 5.68 -12.05
N GLU A 13 -16.68 6.13 -10.92
CA GLU A 13 -16.07 7.45 -10.78
C GLU A 13 -14.56 7.37 -11.01
N PRO A 14 -13.95 8.41 -11.61
CA PRO A 14 -12.50 8.50 -11.73
C PRO A 14 -11.84 8.43 -10.36
N TYR A 15 -10.73 7.72 -10.25
CA TYR A 15 -9.86 7.82 -9.07
C TYR A 15 -9.21 9.20 -9.08
N ASP A 16 -9.66 10.06 -8.19
CA ASP A 16 -9.15 11.43 -8.03
C ASP A 16 -8.70 11.62 -6.57
N PRO A 17 -7.43 11.30 -6.26
CA PRO A 17 -6.90 11.57 -4.94
C PRO A 17 -6.76 13.08 -4.75
N ASP A 18 -6.98 13.57 -3.53
CA ASP A 18 -6.68 14.95 -3.19
C ASP A 18 -5.19 15.24 -3.43
N MET A 19 -4.91 16.08 -4.41
CA MET A 19 -3.57 16.48 -4.84
C MET A 19 -3.38 17.99 -4.73
N ARG A 20 -4.10 18.65 -3.81
CA ARG A 20 -3.90 20.06 -3.53
C ARG A 20 -2.42 20.37 -3.31
N PRO A 21 -1.90 21.47 -3.87
CA PRO A 21 -0.51 21.86 -3.64
C PRO A 21 -0.33 22.29 -2.18
N VAL A 22 0.44 21.54 -1.43
CA VAL A 22 0.78 21.80 -0.03
C VAL A 22 2.28 21.66 0.17
N ARG A 23 2.79 22.20 1.25
CA ARG A 23 4.22 22.12 1.58
C ARG A 23 4.59 20.75 2.16
N ILE A 24 3.72 20.14 2.97
CA ILE A 24 3.95 18.86 3.63
C ILE A 24 2.94 17.84 3.12
N MET A 25 3.41 16.85 2.36
CA MET A 25 2.58 15.84 1.73
C MET A 25 2.66 14.51 2.52
N LEU A 26 1.65 14.21 3.34
CA LEU A 26 1.55 13.01 4.17
C LEU A 26 0.33 12.15 3.80
N SER A 27 -0.13 12.19 2.55
CA SER A 27 -1.39 11.56 2.12
C SER A 27 -1.23 10.27 1.33
N ALA A 28 -0.12 10.11 0.58
CA ALA A 28 0.04 9.05 -0.42
C ALA A 28 1.03 7.94 -0.04
N ASN A 29 1.51 7.92 1.20
CA ASN A 29 2.52 6.97 1.69
C ASN A 29 3.79 6.99 0.82
N GLU A 30 4.16 8.16 0.33
CA GLU A 30 5.42 8.38 -0.37
C GLU A 30 6.58 8.36 0.63
N ASN A 31 7.80 8.26 0.13
CA ASN A 31 9.02 8.33 0.94
C ASN A 31 9.55 9.76 0.91
N ASN A 32 9.30 10.53 1.97
CA ASN A 32 9.68 11.95 2.05
C ASN A 32 11.20 12.17 2.17
N TRP A 33 11.98 11.15 2.56
CA TRP A 33 13.44 11.24 2.53
C TRP A 33 14.00 11.26 1.11
N GLY A 34 13.25 10.69 0.15
CA GLY A 34 13.65 10.62 -1.24
C GLY A 34 14.71 9.55 -1.52
N MET A 35 15.36 9.69 -2.67
CA MET A 35 16.40 8.76 -3.10
C MET A 35 17.77 9.20 -2.52
N PRO A 36 18.61 8.26 -2.01
CA PRO A 36 19.98 8.59 -1.58
C PRO A 36 20.78 9.24 -2.71
N ASP A 37 21.62 10.23 -2.37
CA ASP A 37 22.36 11.05 -3.34
C ASP A 37 23.24 10.22 -4.28
N ASP A 38 23.90 9.18 -3.78
CA ASP A 38 24.75 8.31 -4.60
C ASP A 38 23.95 7.52 -5.62
N VAL A 39 22.77 7.03 -5.21
CA VAL A 39 21.83 6.34 -6.10
C VAL A 39 21.29 7.30 -7.16
N ALA A 40 20.92 8.51 -6.74
CA ALA A 40 20.42 9.55 -7.64
C ALA A 40 21.47 9.94 -8.70
N ARG A 41 22.73 10.12 -8.30
CA ARG A 41 23.84 10.41 -9.23
C ARG A 41 24.06 9.28 -10.22
N GLU A 42 24.07 8.04 -9.76
CA GLU A 42 24.24 6.88 -10.64
C GLU A 42 23.06 6.70 -11.59
N ALA A 43 21.83 6.89 -11.12
CA ALA A 43 20.64 6.85 -11.96
C ALA A 43 20.70 7.93 -13.06
N GLN A 44 21.07 9.17 -12.74
CA GLN A 44 21.24 10.26 -13.71
C GLN A 44 22.32 9.93 -14.76
N ARG A 45 23.46 9.39 -14.32
CA ARG A 45 24.55 8.96 -15.21
C ARG A 45 24.08 7.91 -16.22
N ARG A 46 23.31 6.91 -15.76
CA ARG A 46 22.77 5.85 -16.63
C ARG A 46 21.68 6.38 -17.56
N LEU A 47 20.82 7.26 -17.08
CA LEU A 47 19.74 7.87 -17.87
C LEU A 47 20.28 8.70 -19.03
N ALA A 48 21.45 9.35 -18.90
CA ALA A 48 22.08 10.12 -19.96
C ALA A 48 22.39 9.28 -21.22
N GLY A 49 22.54 7.96 -21.07
CA GLY A 49 22.78 7.02 -22.18
C GLY A 49 21.53 6.36 -22.76
N VAL A 50 20.34 6.73 -22.30
CA VAL A 50 19.10 6.07 -22.74
C VAL A 50 18.65 6.57 -24.10
N ALA A 51 18.49 5.63 -25.05
CA ALA A 51 17.97 5.91 -26.38
C ALA A 51 16.44 5.92 -26.37
N LEU A 52 15.82 7.11 -26.21
CA LEU A 52 14.36 7.25 -26.10
C LEU A 52 13.60 6.97 -27.41
N ASN A 53 14.31 6.92 -28.55
CA ASN A 53 13.75 6.58 -29.87
C ASN A 53 13.67 5.07 -30.12
N ARG A 54 13.94 4.23 -29.11
CA ARG A 54 13.87 2.76 -29.20
C ARG A 54 12.91 2.24 -28.14
N TYR A 55 12.18 1.16 -28.49
CA TYR A 55 11.38 0.42 -27.52
C TYR A 55 12.27 -0.17 -26.42
N PRO A 56 11.81 -0.21 -25.17
CA PRO A 56 12.49 -0.93 -24.11
C PRO A 56 12.45 -2.44 -24.33
N GLU A 57 13.21 -3.18 -23.52
CA GLU A 57 13.06 -4.63 -23.48
C GLU A 57 11.69 -5.00 -22.91
N ALA A 58 10.96 -5.82 -23.66
CA ALA A 58 9.55 -6.07 -23.39
C ALA A 58 9.26 -6.71 -22.02
N THR A 59 10.18 -7.56 -21.52
CA THR A 59 10.01 -8.30 -20.25
C THR A 59 10.91 -7.81 -19.13
N SER A 60 11.68 -6.72 -19.33
CA SER A 60 12.66 -6.19 -18.37
C SER A 60 13.60 -7.28 -17.82
N PRO A 61 14.31 -8.07 -18.67
CA PRO A 61 15.04 -9.26 -18.24
C PRO A 61 16.12 -8.92 -17.20
N ARG A 62 16.85 -7.82 -17.38
CA ARG A 62 17.86 -7.38 -16.42
C ARG A 62 17.27 -7.09 -15.04
N LEU A 63 16.14 -6.38 -14.97
CA LEU A 63 15.48 -6.08 -13.71
C LEU A 63 14.93 -7.36 -13.05
N ARG A 64 14.40 -8.31 -13.84
CA ARG A 64 13.96 -9.62 -13.34
C ARG A 64 15.11 -10.44 -12.76
N GLU A 65 16.28 -10.42 -13.38
CA GLU A 65 17.50 -11.07 -12.85
C GLU A 65 17.91 -10.44 -11.51
N LEU A 66 17.96 -9.11 -11.44
CA LEU A 66 18.35 -8.40 -10.21
C LEU A 66 17.37 -8.65 -9.06
N VAL A 67 16.07 -8.60 -9.34
CA VAL A 67 15.03 -8.93 -8.34
C VAL A 67 15.12 -10.40 -7.94
N GLY A 68 15.33 -11.32 -8.90
CA GLY A 68 15.54 -12.73 -8.62
C GLY A 68 16.72 -12.97 -7.68
N GLN A 69 17.86 -12.31 -7.92
CA GLN A 69 19.02 -12.36 -7.03
C GLN A 69 18.75 -11.76 -5.64
N MET A 70 17.95 -10.69 -5.58
CA MET A 70 17.58 -10.05 -4.31
C MET A 70 16.79 -10.98 -3.39
N TRP A 71 15.93 -11.83 -3.97
CA TRP A 71 15.00 -12.71 -3.25
C TRP A 71 15.38 -14.19 -3.30
N ASP A 72 16.51 -14.54 -3.88
CA ASP A 72 16.97 -15.92 -4.11
C ASP A 72 15.90 -16.77 -4.85
N VAL A 73 15.32 -16.18 -5.89
CA VAL A 73 14.35 -16.85 -6.76
C VAL A 73 14.78 -16.77 -8.23
N PRO A 74 14.44 -17.77 -9.06
CA PRO A 74 14.74 -17.72 -10.50
C PRO A 74 14.10 -16.51 -11.17
N ALA A 75 14.82 -15.86 -12.09
CA ALA A 75 14.34 -14.67 -12.81
C ALA A 75 13.02 -14.90 -13.58
N HIS A 76 12.75 -16.13 -14.03
CA HIS A 76 11.49 -16.45 -14.72
C HIS A 76 10.27 -16.42 -13.78
N ARG A 77 10.45 -16.52 -12.46
CA ARG A 77 9.42 -16.37 -11.43
C ARG A 77 9.16 -14.91 -11.03
N VAL A 78 9.84 -13.96 -11.65
CA VAL A 78 9.65 -12.53 -11.43
C VAL A 78 8.93 -11.92 -12.63
N VAL A 79 7.81 -11.25 -12.39
CA VAL A 79 7.10 -10.46 -13.40
C VAL A 79 7.15 -9.00 -13.01
N VAL A 80 7.63 -8.13 -13.91
CA VAL A 80 7.74 -6.69 -13.70
C VAL A 80 6.65 -5.97 -14.50
N ALA A 81 6.03 -4.95 -13.90
CA ALA A 81 4.97 -4.16 -14.52
C ALA A 81 5.00 -2.69 -14.09
N ASN A 82 4.15 -1.88 -14.71
CA ASN A 82 4.04 -0.44 -14.47
C ASN A 82 3.33 -0.14 -13.13
N GLY A 83 4.00 -0.49 -12.03
CA GLY A 83 3.49 -0.43 -10.67
C GLY A 83 2.73 -1.68 -10.25
N GLY A 84 2.34 -1.74 -8.97
CA GLY A 84 1.53 -2.81 -8.43
C GLY A 84 0.14 -2.89 -9.03
N ASP A 85 -0.40 -1.77 -9.45
CA ASP A 85 -1.76 -1.66 -10.02
C ASP A 85 -1.91 -2.47 -11.32
N GLU A 86 -0.93 -2.40 -12.21
CA GLU A 86 -0.94 -3.21 -13.44
C GLU A 86 -0.83 -4.71 -13.13
N LEU A 87 -0.03 -5.10 -12.13
CA LEU A 87 0.06 -6.49 -11.69
C LEU A 87 -1.26 -7.00 -11.15
N LEU A 88 -1.95 -6.22 -10.33
CA LEU A 88 -3.28 -6.56 -9.78
C LEU A 88 -4.31 -6.70 -10.89
N PHE A 89 -4.35 -5.75 -11.82
CA PHE A 89 -5.25 -5.80 -12.96
C PHE A 89 -4.98 -7.02 -13.83
N ASN A 90 -3.72 -7.31 -14.15
CA ASN A 90 -3.33 -8.46 -14.96
C ASN A 90 -3.63 -9.80 -14.28
N LEU A 91 -3.49 -9.90 -12.94
CA LEU A 91 -3.90 -11.09 -12.19
C LEU A 91 -5.40 -11.34 -12.32
N LEU A 92 -6.21 -10.30 -12.15
CA LEU A 92 -7.67 -10.41 -12.31
C LEU A 92 -8.08 -10.63 -13.77
N LEU A 93 -7.31 -10.14 -14.74
CA LEU A 93 -7.52 -10.44 -16.15
C LEU A 93 -7.22 -11.91 -16.49
N ALA A 94 -6.18 -12.49 -15.87
CA ALA A 94 -5.75 -13.85 -16.12
C ALA A 94 -6.58 -14.91 -15.36
N TYR A 95 -6.95 -14.62 -14.11
CA TYR A 95 -7.58 -15.60 -13.20
C TYR A 95 -9.02 -15.27 -12.84
N GLY A 96 -9.44 -14.00 -12.95
CA GLY A 96 -10.80 -13.54 -12.67
C GLY A 96 -11.76 -13.75 -13.83
N GLY A 97 -12.77 -12.88 -13.93
CA GLY A 97 -13.78 -12.87 -14.98
C GLY A 97 -15.15 -13.37 -14.52
N LYS A 98 -16.09 -13.41 -15.45
CA LYS A 98 -17.47 -13.83 -15.17
C LYS A 98 -17.53 -15.26 -14.59
N GLY A 99 -18.23 -15.41 -13.45
CA GLY A 99 -18.36 -16.68 -12.74
C GLY A 99 -17.14 -17.03 -11.87
N ARG A 100 -16.21 -16.09 -11.71
CA ARG A 100 -15.06 -16.20 -10.80
C ARG A 100 -15.19 -15.20 -9.66
N VAL A 101 -14.57 -15.53 -8.53
CA VAL A 101 -14.66 -14.73 -7.29
C VAL A 101 -13.26 -14.28 -6.84
N LEU A 102 -13.18 -13.00 -6.51
CA LEU A 102 -12.12 -12.43 -5.68
C LEU A 102 -12.59 -12.46 -4.22
N VAL A 103 -11.85 -13.13 -3.34
CA VAL A 103 -12.01 -13.02 -1.89
C VAL A 103 -11.14 -11.87 -1.39
N ASN A 104 -11.76 -10.89 -0.76
CA ASN A 104 -11.15 -9.65 -0.29
C ASN A 104 -11.41 -9.44 1.20
N CYS A 105 -10.55 -8.71 1.91
CA CYS A 105 -10.66 -8.49 3.36
C CYS A 105 -10.63 -7.00 3.73
N PRO A 106 -11.74 -6.27 3.46
CA PRO A 106 -11.86 -4.86 3.81
C PRO A 106 -11.99 -4.61 5.34
N PRO A 107 -11.63 -3.40 5.83
CA PRO A 107 -11.10 -2.31 5.03
C PRO A 107 -9.68 -2.59 4.57
N THR A 108 -9.44 -2.42 3.27
CA THR A 108 -8.14 -2.64 2.63
C THR A 108 -8.00 -1.73 1.39
N PHE A 109 -7.03 -1.95 0.54
CA PHE A 109 -6.79 -1.13 -0.65
C PHE A 109 -7.95 -1.26 -1.66
N SER A 110 -8.63 -0.13 -1.93
CA SER A 110 -9.88 -0.11 -2.72
C SER A 110 -9.72 -0.54 -4.19
N ALA A 111 -8.49 -0.53 -4.72
CA ALA A 111 -8.25 -0.93 -6.10
C ALA A 111 -8.56 -2.41 -6.38
N TYR A 112 -8.57 -3.28 -5.38
CA TYR A 112 -8.95 -4.68 -5.56
C TYR A 112 -10.38 -4.82 -6.09
N GLU A 113 -11.34 -4.13 -5.46
CA GLU A 113 -12.73 -4.14 -5.89
C GLU A 113 -12.91 -3.44 -7.25
N LEU A 114 -12.19 -2.33 -7.46
CA LEU A 114 -12.20 -1.63 -8.74
C LEU A 114 -11.76 -2.55 -9.89
N TYR A 115 -10.62 -3.23 -9.74
CA TYR A 115 -10.10 -4.11 -10.79
C TYR A 115 -10.94 -5.38 -10.97
N ALA A 116 -11.54 -5.90 -9.90
CA ALA A 116 -12.52 -6.98 -9.98
C ALA A 116 -13.74 -6.54 -10.81
N LYS A 117 -14.28 -5.35 -10.57
CA LYS A 117 -15.39 -4.78 -11.37
C LYS A 117 -15.00 -4.61 -12.84
N LEU A 118 -13.81 -4.09 -13.14
CA LEU A 118 -13.32 -3.90 -14.50
C LEU A 118 -13.19 -5.21 -15.27
N THR A 119 -12.85 -6.31 -14.60
CA THR A 119 -12.70 -7.65 -15.19
C THR A 119 -13.96 -8.51 -15.10
N ALA A 120 -15.08 -7.97 -14.61
CA ALA A 120 -16.33 -8.69 -14.36
C ALA A 120 -16.16 -9.88 -13.40
N THR A 121 -15.23 -9.78 -12.45
CA THR A 121 -15.01 -10.72 -11.36
C THR A 121 -15.92 -10.35 -10.19
N SER A 122 -16.64 -11.32 -9.63
CA SER A 122 -17.43 -11.12 -8.41
C SER A 122 -16.51 -10.93 -7.20
N VAL A 123 -16.98 -10.19 -6.18
CA VAL A 123 -16.21 -9.99 -4.95
C VAL A 123 -16.96 -10.58 -3.77
N VAL A 124 -16.27 -11.35 -2.95
CA VAL A 124 -16.74 -11.78 -1.61
C VAL A 124 -15.85 -11.10 -0.58
N ASN A 125 -16.46 -10.26 0.24
CA ASN A 125 -15.79 -9.53 1.31
C ASN A 125 -15.88 -10.27 2.63
N VAL A 126 -14.74 -10.62 3.23
CA VAL A 126 -14.59 -11.07 4.60
C VAL A 126 -14.02 -9.91 5.41
N ASN A 127 -14.87 -9.23 6.15
CA ASN A 127 -14.50 -8.00 6.85
C ASN A 127 -13.51 -8.28 7.97
N ARG A 128 -12.53 -7.39 8.12
CA ARG A 128 -11.64 -7.35 9.29
C ARG A 128 -12.45 -6.96 10.53
N ASP A 129 -11.92 -7.28 11.72
CA ASP A 129 -12.51 -6.80 12.97
C ASP A 129 -12.63 -5.27 12.98
N ALA A 130 -13.77 -4.74 13.35
CA ALA A 130 -14.06 -3.30 13.27
C ALA A 130 -13.23 -2.44 14.25
N ASN A 131 -12.67 -3.05 15.32
CA ASN A 131 -11.94 -2.35 16.35
C ASN A 131 -10.42 -2.53 16.26
N THR A 132 -9.96 -3.74 15.93
CA THR A 132 -8.55 -4.11 15.87
C THR A 132 -8.00 -4.15 14.46
N PHE A 133 -8.88 -4.30 13.47
CA PHE A 133 -8.56 -4.56 12.06
C PHE A 133 -7.81 -5.86 11.82
N GLU A 134 -7.85 -6.78 12.78
CA GLU A 134 -7.34 -8.12 12.58
C GLU A 134 -8.14 -8.87 11.51
N LEU A 135 -7.49 -9.80 10.81
CA LEU A 135 -8.13 -10.67 9.84
C LEU A 135 -9.12 -11.61 10.53
N ASP A 136 -10.28 -11.81 9.93
CA ASP A 136 -11.15 -12.96 10.22
C ASP A 136 -10.56 -14.19 9.48
N GLU A 137 -9.61 -14.87 10.12
CA GLU A 137 -8.88 -16.00 9.52
C GLU A 137 -9.83 -17.15 9.18
N ASP A 138 -10.79 -17.45 10.03
CA ASP A 138 -11.76 -18.54 9.81
C ASP A 138 -12.72 -18.21 8.67
N GLY A 139 -13.22 -16.99 8.61
CA GLY A 139 -14.06 -16.51 7.52
C GLY A 139 -13.32 -16.51 6.17
N LEU A 140 -12.02 -16.14 6.15
CA LEU A 140 -11.19 -16.20 4.95
C LEU A 140 -10.94 -17.65 4.50
N LEU A 141 -10.67 -18.57 5.42
CA LEU A 141 -10.54 -20.00 5.13
C LEU A 141 -11.82 -20.60 4.55
N GLU A 142 -13.00 -20.20 5.06
CA GLU A 142 -14.30 -20.64 4.55
C GLU A 142 -14.54 -20.08 3.14
N ALA A 143 -14.40 -18.76 2.94
CA ALA A 143 -14.64 -18.11 1.66
C ALA A 143 -13.66 -18.60 0.57
N ALA A 144 -12.42 -18.91 0.92
CA ALA A 144 -11.41 -19.40 0.00
C ALA A 144 -11.68 -20.83 -0.53
N ARG A 145 -12.55 -21.60 0.16
CA ARG A 145 -12.96 -22.95 -0.29
C ARG A 145 -14.06 -22.94 -1.35
N ASP A 146 -14.64 -21.79 -1.65
CA ASP A 146 -15.63 -21.69 -2.71
C ASP A 146 -14.99 -22.14 -4.04
N PRO A 147 -15.60 -23.07 -4.78
CA PRO A 147 -15.08 -23.52 -6.08
C PRO A 147 -14.95 -22.40 -7.13
N GLN A 148 -15.64 -21.29 -6.97
CA GLN A 148 -15.54 -20.12 -7.82
C GLN A 148 -14.42 -19.17 -7.37
N ALA A 149 -13.85 -19.33 -6.16
CA ALA A 149 -12.74 -18.53 -5.70
C ALA A 149 -11.54 -18.69 -6.64
N ALA A 150 -11.15 -17.59 -7.25
CA ALA A 150 -10.05 -17.55 -8.21
C ALA A 150 -8.80 -16.90 -7.62
N LEU A 151 -9.03 -15.89 -6.79
CA LEU A 151 -7.99 -15.10 -6.15
C LEU A 151 -8.44 -14.75 -4.72
N VAL A 152 -7.56 -14.94 -3.76
CA VAL A 152 -7.68 -14.44 -2.39
C VAL A 152 -6.60 -13.41 -2.18
N VAL A 153 -6.95 -12.18 -1.77
CA VAL A 153 -5.97 -11.12 -1.54
C VAL A 153 -5.77 -10.87 -0.06
N VAL A 154 -4.53 -11.01 0.40
CA VAL A 154 -4.09 -10.66 1.75
C VAL A 154 -3.06 -9.54 1.65
N THR A 155 -3.39 -8.35 2.17
CA THR A 155 -2.47 -7.20 2.20
C THR A 155 -1.73 -7.18 3.53
N SER A 156 -0.39 -7.20 3.49
CA SER A 156 0.47 -7.29 4.68
C SER A 156 1.80 -6.52 4.48
N PRO A 157 2.05 -5.42 5.20
CA PRO A 157 1.08 -4.68 6.04
C PRO A 157 -0.12 -4.15 5.28
N ASN A 158 -1.28 -4.16 5.93
CA ASN A 158 -2.51 -3.70 5.30
C ASN A 158 -2.55 -2.17 5.16
N ASN A 159 -3.04 -1.70 4.05
CA ASN A 159 -3.38 -0.30 3.83
C ASN A 159 -4.92 -0.16 3.82
N PRO A 160 -5.53 0.64 4.75
CA PRO A 160 -4.89 1.72 5.51
C PRO A 160 -4.61 1.41 7.00
N THR A 161 -4.71 0.18 7.47
CA THR A 161 -4.77 -0.13 8.90
C THR A 161 -3.42 -0.46 9.55
N GLY A 162 -2.39 -0.79 8.76
CA GLY A 162 -1.03 -1.08 9.23
C GLY A 162 -0.78 -2.49 9.77
N ASN A 163 -1.82 -3.34 9.90
CA ASN A 163 -1.71 -4.70 10.46
C ASN A 163 -0.92 -5.65 9.55
N LEU A 164 -0.20 -6.59 10.16
CA LEU A 164 0.40 -7.72 9.47
C LEU A 164 -0.55 -8.92 9.41
N ALA A 165 -0.40 -9.74 8.38
CA ALA A 165 -0.88 -11.11 8.36
C ALA A 165 0.28 -12.03 8.69
N SER A 166 0.06 -13.07 9.51
CA SER A 166 1.12 -14.01 9.84
C SER A 166 1.44 -14.90 8.64
N VAL A 167 2.73 -15.23 8.47
CA VAL A 167 3.20 -16.15 7.42
C VAL A 167 2.54 -17.54 7.58
N ASP A 168 2.33 -17.98 8.82
CA ASP A 168 1.67 -19.24 9.12
C ASP A 168 0.18 -19.24 8.72
N PHE A 169 -0.51 -18.12 8.88
CA PHE A 169 -1.87 -18.00 8.37
C PHE A 169 -1.92 -18.08 6.84
N VAL A 170 -1.04 -17.33 6.15
CA VAL A 170 -0.96 -17.39 4.68
C VAL A 170 -0.66 -18.81 4.19
N ARG A 171 0.22 -19.52 4.86
CA ARG A 171 0.51 -20.94 4.58
C ARG A 171 -0.73 -21.83 4.72
N ARG A 172 -1.45 -21.71 5.84
CA ARG A 172 -2.70 -22.46 6.07
C ARG A 172 -3.78 -22.12 5.03
N LEU A 173 -3.91 -20.84 4.70
CA LEU A 173 -4.85 -20.36 3.70
C LEU A 173 -4.56 -20.96 2.32
N ALA A 174 -3.31 -20.89 1.87
CA ALA A 174 -2.90 -21.44 0.57
C ALA A 174 -3.07 -22.97 0.50
N GLN A 175 -2.85 -23.69 1.60
CA GLN A 175 -3.08 -25.14 1.66
C GLN A 175 -4.57 -25.52 1.67
N ALA A 176 -5.44 -24.61 2.09
CA ALA A 176 -6.88 -24.86 2.21
C ALA A 176 -7.67 -24.58 0.92
N THR A 177 -7.06 -23.98 -0.11
CA THR A 177 -7.73 -23.56 -1.34
C THR A 177 -6.98 -23.92 -2.59
N SER A 178 -7.68 -24.05 -3.72
CA SER A 178 -7.11 -24.10 -5.07
C SER A 178 -7.02 -22.71 -5.72
N ALA A 179 -7.56 -21.67 -5.08
CA ALA A 179 -7.43 -20.29 -5.55
C ALA A 179 -5.98 -19.80 -5.43
N LEU A 180 -5.63 -18.83 -6.27
CA LEU A 180 -4.36 -18.14 -6.13
C LEU A 180 -4.41 -17.22 -4.89
N VAL A 181 -3.43 -17.33 -4.00
CA VAL A 181 -3.29 -16.45 -2.82
C VAL A 181 -2.26 -15.37 -3.14
N LEU A 182 -2.74 -14.16 -3.29
CA LEU A 182 -1.90 -12.98 -3.48
C LEU A 182 -1.61 -12.31 -2.14
N VAL A 183 -0.34 -12.25 -1.76
CA VAL A 183 0.11 -11.43 -0.64
C VAL A 183 0.64 -10.11 -1.18
N ALA A 184 -0.06 -9.01 -0.87
CA ALA A 184 0.34 -7.69 -1.30
C ALA A 184 1.23 -7.03 -0.24
N GLU A 185 2.54 -7.06 -0.48
CA GLU A 185 3.60 -6.64 0.44
C GLU A 185 4.20 -5.26 0.05
N ALA A 186 3.33 -4.28 -0.21
CA ALA A 186 3.77 -2.95 -0.67
C ALA A 186 4.58 -2.15 0.37
N TYR A 187 4.53 -2.55 1.64
CA TYR A 187 5.17 -1.85 2.78
C TYR A 187 6.12 -2.75 3.57
N ALA A 188 6.40 -3.95 3.09
CA ALA A 188 7.10 -4.97 3.86
C ALA A 188 8.58 -4.65 4.16
N GLU A 189 9.20 -3.71 3.44
CA GLU A 189 10.54 -3.22 3.76
C GLU A 189 10.60 -2.47 5.11
N PHE A 190 9.46 -1.97 5.60
CA PHE A 190 9.36 -1.31 6.91
C PHE A 190 9.08 -2.27 8.06
N CYS A 191 8.97 -3.58 7.79
CA CYS A 191 8.72 -4.64 8.76
C CYS A 191 9.97 -5.45 9.05
N ASP A 192 9.84 -6.41 9.99
CA ASP A 192 10.82 -7.47 10.11
C ASP A 192 10.84 -8.32 8.82
N VAL A 193 12.02 -8.68 8.36
CA VAL A 193 12.21 -9.50 7.15
C VAL A 193 11.50 -10.85 7.23
N GLN A 194 11.33 -11.39 8.43
CA GLN A 194 10.63 -12.66 8.67
C GLN A 194 9.10 -12.55 8.46
N ALA A 195 8.55 -11.34 8.39
CA ALA A 195 7.14 -11.14 8.08
C ALA A 195 6.81 -11.32 6.58
N SER A 196 7.81 -11.45 5.71
CA SER A 196 7.60 -11.65 4.27
C SER A 196 7.17 -13.06 3.91
N CYS A 197 6.18 -13.16 3.04
CA CYS A 197 5.69 -14.42 2.48
C CYS A 197 6.45 -14.87 1.21
N VAL A 198 7.51 -14.17 0.78
CA VAL A 198 8.30 -14.56 -0.41
C VAL A 198 8.80 -16.00 -0.33
N PRO A 199 9.29 -16.53 0.82
CA PRO A 199 9.72 -17.93 0.91
C PRO A 199 8.61 -18.93 0.54
N LEU A 200 7.34 -18.61 0.82
CA LEU A 200 6.21 -19.49 0.53
C LEU A 200 6.00 -19.73 -0.98
N VAL A 201 6.46 -18.83 -1.84
CA VAL A 201 6.34 -18.98 -3.31
C VAL A 201 7.12 -20.21 -3.82
N SER A 202 8.21 -20.58 -3.12
CA SER A 202 8.98 -21.77 -3.47
C SER A 202 8.40 -23.06 -2.86
N GLU A 203 7.55 -22.92 -1.83
CA GLU A 203 6.97 -24.05 -1.11
C GLU A 203 5.57 -24.42 -1.60
N LEU A 204 4.79 -23.43 -2.09
CA LEU A 204 3.37 -23.57 -2.40
C LEU A 204 3.09 -23.11 -3.86
N PRO A 205 2.38 -23.92 -4.65
CA PRO A 205 2.18 -23.65 -6.07
C PRO A 205 1.16 -22.54 -6.35
N ASN A 206 0.47 -22.04 -5.34
CA ASN A 206 -0.61 -21.06 -5.47
C ASN A 206 -0.38 -19.79 -4.64
N VAL A 207 0.85 -19.50 -4.20
CA VAL A 207 1.19 -18.26 -3.52
C VAL A 207 1.93 -17.33 -4.46
N CYS A 208 1.50 -16.06 -4.49
CA CYS A 208 2.18 -14.98 -5.18
C CYS A 208 2.42 -13.82 -4.23
N VAL A 209 3.57 -13.16 -4.34
CA VAL A 209 3.90 -11.97 -3.55
C VAL A 209 4.10 -10.78 -4.46
N LEU A 210 3.30 -9.74 -4.25
CA LEU A 210 3.39 -8.48 -4.98
C LEU A 210 4.19 -7.47 -4.15
N ARG A 211 5.17 -6.86 -4.79
CA ARG A 211 6.02 -5.80 -4.23
C ARG A 211 6.02 -4.56 -5.11
N THR A 212 6.36 -3.43 -4.55
CA THR A 212 6.48 -2.16 -5.29
C THR A 212 7.74 -1.41 -4.89
N MET A 213 8.32 -0.69 -5.83
CA MET A 213 9.43 0.23 -5.55
C MET A 213 8.94 1.63 -5.17
N SER A 214 7.62 1.85 -5.12
CA SER A 214 7.00 3.16 -4.88
C SER A 214 7.20 3.68 -3.46
N LYS A 215 7.39 2.80 -2.46
CA LYS A 215 7.37 3.16 -1.04
C LYS A 215 8.80 3.23 -0.47
N ALA A 216 9.35 2.14 -0.01
CA ALA A 216 10.68 2.12 0.61
C ALA A 216 11.79 2.65 -0.31
N TYR A 217 11.69 2.38 -1.61
CA TYR A 217 12.70 2.77 -2.60
C TYR A 217 12.44 4.13 -3.29
N ALA A 218 11.51 4.94 -2.77
CA ALA A 218 11.24 6.31 -3.24
C ALA A 218 10.98 6.43 -4.76
N LEU A 219 10.43 5.40 -5.40
CA LEU A 219 10.16 5.35 -6.84
C LEU A 219 8.66 5.46 -7.21
N ALA A 220 7.87 6.18 -6.40
CA ALA A 220 6.44 6.36 -6.67
C ALA A 220 6.19 6.91 -8.10
N GLY A 221 6.95 7.91 -8.52
CA GLY A 221 6.87 8.52 -9.85
C GLY A 221 7.40 7.66 -10.99
N ALA A 222 8.27 6.68 -10.72
CA ALA A 222 8.81 5.79 -11.74
C ALA A 222 7.87 4.64 -12.11
N ARG A 223 6.84 4.38 -11.29
CA ARG A 223 5.83 3.35 -11.55
C ARG A 223 6.42 1.97 -11.82
N VAL A 224 7.15 1.40 -10.87
CA VAL A 224 7.70 0.04 -10.97
C VAL A 224 7.21 -0.84 -9.83
N GLY A 225 6.62 -1.98 -10.20
CA GLY A 225 6.24 -3.05 -9.28
C GLY A 225 6.69 -4.40 -9.83
N TYR A 226 6.75 -5.40 -8.98
CA TYR A 226 7.06 -6.75 -9.37
C TYR A 226 6.25 -7.78 -8.59
N LEU A 227 6.00 -8.91 -9.23
CA LEU A 227 5.35 -10.09 -8.67
C LEU A 227 6.37 -11.23 -8.62
N ILE A 228 6.48 -11.87 -7.49
CA ILE A 228 7.19 -13.15 -7.34
C ILE A 228 6.13 -14.23 -7.29
N CYS A 229 6.18 -15.21 -8.19
CA CYS A 229 5.10 -16.16 -8.37
C CYS A 229 5.59 -17.51 -8.91
N PRO A 230 4.79 -18.59 -8.85
CA PRO A 230 5.06 -19.86 -9.52
C PRO A 230 5.19 -19.73 -11.04
N ASP A 231 5.80 -20.71 -11.69
CA ASP A 231 6.15 -20.67 -13.13
C ASP A 231 4.91 -20.50 -14.04
N ASP A 232 3.86 -21.27 -13.79
CA ASP A 232 2.61 -21.20 -14.54
C ASP A 232 1.87 -19.85 -14.37
N VAL A 233 1.98 -19.25 -13.19
CA VAL A 233 1.45 -17.91 -12.95
C VAL A 233 2.27 -16.86 -13.68
N ALA A 234 3.60 -16.99 -13.69
CA ALA A 234 4.47 -16.08 -14.43
C ALA A 234 4.18 -16.13 -15.93
N ASP A 235 4.00 -17.32 -16.49
CA ASP A 235 3.63 -17.51 -17.91
C ASP A 235 2.28 -16.89 -18.25
N ALA A 236 1.25 -17.10 -17.41
CA ALA A 236 -0.06 -16.48 -17.57
C ALA A 236 0.02 -14.94 -17.51
N MET A 237 0.77 -14.39 -16.56
CA MET A 237 0.97 -12.96 -16.42
C MET A 237 1.70 -12.36 -17.63
N LEU A 238 2.71 -13.03 -18.15
CA LEU A 238 3.43 -12.61 -19.35
C LEU A 238 2.55 -12.65 -20.60
N ALA A 239 1.55 -13.54 -20.65
CA ALA A 239 0.62 -13.64 -21.78
C ALA A 239 -0.39 -12.49 -21.83
N VAL A 240 -0.88 -12.02 -20.67
CA VAL A 240 -1.94 -10.97 -20.59
C VAL A 240 -1.41 -9.55 -20.46
N ARG A 241 -0.13 -9.36 -20.13
CA ARG A 241 0.46 -8.05 -19.91
C ARG A 241 0.44 -7.17 -21.16
N LEU A 242 0.43 -5.86 -20.97
CA LEU A 242 0.64 -4.92 -22.06
C LEU A 242 2.12 -4.97 -22.53
N PRO A 243 2.36 -5.00 -23.87
CA PRO A 243 3.72 -4.89 -24.38
C PRO A 243 4.37 -3.59 -23.96
N TYR A 244 5.63 -3.66 -23.51
CA TYR A 244 6.44 -2.48 -23.18
C TYR A 244 5.85 -1.59 -22.08
N SER A 245 5.08 -2.13 -21.14
CA SER A 245 4.36 -1.37 -20.10
C SER A 245 5.30 -0.57 -19.21
N VAL A 246 6.48 -1.11 -18.88
CA VAL A 246 7.52 -0.38 -18.14
C VAL A 246 8.44 0.33 -19.13
N ASN A 247 8.43 1.65 -19.11
CA ASN A 247 9.27 2.46 -19.98
C ASN A 247 10.76 2.32 -19.66
N ARG A 248 11.65 2.65 -20.65
CA ARG A 248 13.10 2.43 -20.49
C ARG A 248 13.73 3.24 -19.36
N MET A 249 13.23 4.44 -19.10
CA MET A 249 13.77 5.28 -18.02
C MET A 249 13.47 4.64 -16.67
N SER A 250 12.24 4.19 -16.45
CA SER A 250 11.83 3.47 -15.24
C SER A 250 12.61 2.16 -15.04
N GLN A 251 12.86 1.40 -16.13
CA GLN A 251 13.71 0.21 -16.05
C GLN A 251 15.11 0.54 -15.55
N VAL A 252 15.78 1.53 -16.16
CA VAL A 252 17.15 1.94 -15.78
C VAL A 252 17.24 2.43 -14.34
N VAL A 253 16.27 3.23 -13.90
CA VAL A 253 16.24 3.72 -12.51
C VAL A 253 16.00 2.58 -11.54
N ALA A 254 15.05 1.67 -11.83
CA ALA A 254 14.75 0.51 -10.99
C ALA A 254 15.94 -0.46 -10.92
N GLU A 255 16.61 -0.74 -12.04
CA GLU A 255 17.86 -1.54 -12.08
C GLU A 255 18.92 -0.94 -11.16
N THR A 256 19.13 0.38 -11.23
CA THR A 256 20.07 1.10 -10.37
C THR A 256 19.72 0.97 -8.89
N VAL A 257 18.45 1.18 -8.56
CA VAL A 257 17.94 1.07 -7.18
C VAL A 257 18.13 -0.33 -6.63
N VAL A 258 17.81 -1.40 -7.38
CA VAL A 258 18.01 -2.78 -6.90
C VAL A 258 19.48 -3.10 -6.69
N GLU A 259 20.37 -2.68 -7.59
CA GLU A 259 21.82 -2.86 -7.47
C GLU A 259 22.38 -2.13 -6.24
N MET A 260 21.87 -0.95 -5.93
CA MET A 260 22.32 -0.10 -4.83
C MET A 260 21.33 -0.09 -3.63
N ARG A 261 20.48 -1.10 -3.50
CA ARG A 261 19.43 -1.15 -2.47
C ARG A 261 19.93 -0.99 -1.03
N GLY A 262 21.18 -1.35 -0.78
CA GLY A 262 21.81 -1.18 0.53
C GLY A 262 21.85 0.27 1.01
N GLU A 263 21.92 1.24 0.07
CA GLU A 263 21.94 2.66 0.38
C GLU A 263 20.60 3.17 0.95
N PHE A 264 19.51 2.40 0.79
CA PHE A 264 18.20 2.73 1.37
C PHE A 264 18.03 2.25 2.82
N ALA A 265 18.90 1.37 3.31
CA ALA A 265 18.78 0.82 4.66
C ALA A 265 18.72 1.90 5.77
N PRO A 266 19.56 2.96 5.75
CA PRO A 266 19.46 4.03 6.73
C PRO A 266 18.14 4.80 6.65
N ILE A 267 17.59 5.01 5.43
CA ILE A 267 16.31 5.68 5.23
C ILE A 267 15.16 4.82 5.74
N ILE A 268 15.16 3.54 5.43
CA ILE A 268 14.13 2.60 5.91
C ILE A 268 14.12 2.56 7.44
N GLU A 269 15.27 2.54 8.07
CA GLU A 269 15.36 2.57 9.54
C GLU A 269 14.90 3.92 10.10
N ALA A 270 15.28 5.04 9.49
CA ALA A 270 14.79 6.35 9.90
C ALA A 270 13.26 6.46 9.82
N VAL A 271 12.63 5.88 8.79
CA VAL A 271 11.17 5.82 8.69
C VAL A 271 10.55 4.95 9.80
N ARG A 272 11.19 3.84 10.18
CA ARG A 272 10.73 2.98 11.28
C ARG A 272 10.82 3.67 12.64
N GLU A 273 11.95 4.32 12.90
CA GLU A 273 12.15 5.11 14.12
C GLU A 273 11.14 6.26 14.21
N GLU A 274 10.98 7.01 13.11
CA GLU A 274 10.05 8.13 13.05
C GLU A 274 8.58 7.67 13.15
N ARG A 275 8.21 6.53 12.56
CA ARG A 275 6.90 5.92 12.78
C ARG A 275 6.62 5.69 14.26
N SER A 276 7.59 5.14 14.98
CA SER A 276 7.46 4.87 16.42
C SER A 276 7.30 6.18 17.20
N ARG A 277 8.15 7.18 16.92
CA ARG A 277 8.06 8.52 17.54
C ARG A 277 6.72 9.20 17.27
N LEU A 278 6.26 9.18 16.00
CA LEU A 278 4.98 9.77 15.62
C LEU A 278 3.81 9.06 16.32
N THR A 279 3.84 7.73 16.39
CA THR A 279 2.81 6.95 17.08
C THR A 279 2.74 7.31 18.55
N GLU A 280 3.87 7.32 19.27
CA GLU A 280 3.95 7.71 20.69
C GLU A 280 3.46 9.14 20.92
N ALA A 281 3.83 10.08 20.04
CA ALA A 281 3.39 11.47 20.14
C ALA A 281 1.86 11.60 19.92
N LEU A 282 1.29 10.86 18.96
CA LEU A 282 -0.16 10.84 18.72
C LEU A 282 -0.93 10.18 19.88
N GLU A 283 -0.39 9.11 20.47
CA GLU A 283 -0.94 8.49 21.69
C GLU A 283 -0.87 9.43 22.89
N GLY A 284 0.23 10.19 23.02
CA GLY A 284 0.36 11.27 24.02
C GLY A 284 -0.69 12.36 23.86
N LEU A 285 -0.94 12.79 22.60
CA LEU A 285 -2.04 13.72 22.27
C LEU A 285 -3.41 13.14 22.65
N ALA A 286 -3.63 11.88 22.35
CA ALA A 286 -4.88 11.19 22.67
C ALA A 286 -5.13 11.15 24.20
N ALA A 287 -4.09 10.83 24.98
CA ALA A 287 -4.16 10.77 26.43
C ALA A 287 -4.39 12.18 27.06
N GLU A 288 -3.68 13.20 26.57
CA GLU A 288 -3.86 14.59 27.04
C GLU A 288 -5.28 15.09 26.72
N LEU A 289 -5.77 14.80 25.52
CA LEU A 289 -7.12 15.16 25.11
C LEU A 289 -8.17 14.45 25.97
N ALA A 290 -8.03 13.15 26.21
CA ALA A 290 -8.93 12.37 27.05
C ALA A 290 -9.02 12.92 28.48
N ALA A 291 -7.91 13.41 29.05
CA ALA A 291 -7.90 14.03 30.37
C ALA A 291 -8.63 15.38 30.42
N SER A 292 -8.83 16.04 29.29
CA SER A 292 -9.54 17.34 29.17
C SER A 292 -11.02 17.20 28.84
N LEU A 293 -11.46 16.02 28.44
CA LEU A 293 -12.84 15.75 28.04
C LEU A 293 -13.68 15.26 29.23
N PRO A 294 -15.02 15.45 29.19
CA PRO A 294 -15.92 14.85 30.17
C PRO A 294 -15.83 13.30 30.18
N ASP A 295 -16.10 12.71 31.35
CA ASP A 295 -16.13 11.25 31.49
C ASP A 295 -17.01 10.58 30.44
N GLY A 296 -16.46 9.60 29.73
CA GLY A 296 -17.16 8.85 28.69
C GLY A 296 -17.26 9.55 27.33
N ALA A 297 -16.65 10.72 27.18
CA ALA A 297 -16.57 11.39 25.87
C ALA A 297 -15.65 10.63 24.92
N ASP A 298 -16.02 10.61 23.63
CA ASP A 298 -15.21 10.01 22.57
C ASP A 298 -13.97 10.86 22.30
N GLY A 299 -12.78 10.26 22.31
CA GLY A 299 -11.49 10.90 22.11
C GLY A 299 -10.77 10.44 20.85
N LEU A 300 -9.52 10.86 20.70
CA LEU A 300 -8.63 10.35 19.68
C LEU A 300 -8.33 8.86 19.94
N ARG A 301 -8.17 8.09 18.85
CA ARG A 301 -7.65 6.73 18.90
C ARG A 301 -6.61 6.53 17.82
N VAL A 302 -5.48 5.97 18.19
CA VAL A 302 -4.36 5.65 17.32
C VAL A 302 -4.26 4.13 17.19
N TRP A 303 -3.91 3.62 16.01
CA TRP A 303 -3.65 2.19 15.79
C TRP A 303 -2.16 1.97 15.54
N PRO A 304 -1.59 0.89 16.08
CA PRO A 304 -0.22 0.50 15.74
C PRO A 304 -0.12 0.17 14.25
N SER A 305 1.05 0.42 13.66
CA SER A 305 1.28 0.20 12.24
C SER A 305 2.67 -0.38 11.99
N GLU A 306 2.75 -1.29 11.03
CA GLU A 306 4.01 -1.84 10.50
C GLU A 306 4.39 -1.26 9.13
N ALA A 307 3.62 -0.26 8.65
CA ALA A 307 3.86 0.43 7.39
C ALA A 307 4.54 1.79 7.59
N ASN A 308 4.69 2.59 6.52
CA ASN A 308 5.15 3.98 6.60
C ASN A 308 4.00 4.98 6.80
N PHE A 309 3.01 4.62 7.60
CA PHE A 309 1.88 5.49 7.97
C PHE A 309 1.26 5.03 9.28
N VAL A 310 0.48 5.92 9.89
CA VAL A 310 -0.30 5.66 11.11
C VAL A 310 -1.75 6.02 10.84
N MET A 311 -2.71 5.25 11.38
CA MET A 311 -4.13 5.57 11.32
C MET A 311 -4.61 6.15 12.63
N VAL A 312 -5.37 7.25 12.54
CA VAL A 312 -5.94 7.98 13.68
C VAL A 312 -7.44 8.16 13.47
N ARG A 313 -8.25 7.84 14.46
CA ARG A 313 -9.67 8.20 14.49
C ARG A 313 -9.86 9.47 15.31
N PHE A 314 -10.58 10.40 14.73
CA PHE A 314 -11.01 11.63 15.39
C PHE A 314 -12.39 11.43 16.03
N PRO A 315 -12.68 12.17 17.13
CA PRO A 315 -13.93 12.05 17.83
C PRO A 315 -15.12 12.52 16.97
N GLY A 316 -16.31 12.07 17.34
CA GLY A 316 -17.55 12.51 16.72
C GLY A 316 -18.00 13.90 17.19
N GLN A 317 -19.06 14.42 16.55
CA GLN A 317 -19.63 15.76 16.81
C GLN A 317 -19.97 16.06 18.27
N ALA A 318 -20.29 15.05 19.07
CA ALA A 318 -20.68 15.21 20.47
C ALA A 318 -19.57 15.68 21.39
N SER A 319 -18.31 15.63 20.96
CA SER A 319 -17.13 16.01 21.76
C SER A 319 -16.84 17.51 21.75
N GLY A 320 -17.42 18.27 20.80
CA GLY A 320 -17.05 19.67 20.55
C GLY A 320 -15.70 19.87 19.87
N LEU A 321 -15.05 18.77 19.46
CA LEU A 321 -13.77 18.75 18.77
C LEU A 321 -13.98 18.62 17.25
N PRO A 322 -12.98 19.04 16.43
CA PRO A 322 -13.02 18.82 15.00
C PRO A 322 -13.19 17.34 14.65
N ARG A 323 -14.11 17.03 13.75
CA ARG A 323 -14.22 15.69 13.14
C ARG A 323 -13.06 15.46 12.17
N ALA A 324 -12.89 14.23 11.70
CA ALA A 324 -11.78 13.89 10.79
C ALA A 324 -11.81 14.69 9.48
N ASP A 325 -12.99 14.92 8.88
CA ASP A 325 -13.14 15.74 7.69
C ASP A 325 -12.82 17.22 7.94
N GLU A 326 -13.25 17.77 9.07
CA GLU A 326 -12.90 19.13 9.51
C GLU A 326 -11.39 19.25 9.81
N MET A 327 -10.82 18.29 10.51
CA MET A 327 -9.38 18.27 10.80
C MET A 327 -8.55 18.16 9.52
N HIS A 328 -8.99 17.35 8.55
CA HIS A 328 -8.36 17.27 7.24
C HIS A 328 -8.28 18.64 6.54
N GLU A 329 -9.37 19.41 6.56
CA GLU A 329 -9.39 20.74 5.96
C GLU A 329 -8.55 21.76 6.75
N LEU A 330 -8.54 21.68 8.08
CA LEU A 330 -7.70 22.51 8.94
C LEU A 330 -6.21 22.26 8.70
N LEU A 331 -5.80 20.99 8.59
CA LEU A 331 -4.42 20.62 8.25
C LEU A 331 -4.04 21.09 6.84
N ALA A 332 -4.95 20.95 5.87
CA ALA A 332 -4.72 21.43 4.52
C ALA A 332 -4.57 22.97 4.47
N ALA A 333 -5.31 23.71 5.29
CA ALA A 333 -5.15 25.17 5.44
C ALA A 333 -3.78 25.53 6.05
N ASP A 334 -3.21 24.67 6.89
CA ASP A 334 -1.84 24.79 7.42
C ASP A 334 -0.77 24.25 6.44
N SER A 335 -1.17 23.93 5.21
CA SER A 335 -0.28 23.40 4.16
C SER A 335 0.25 21.99 4.44
N ILE A 336 -0.54 21.15 5.12
CA ILE A 336 -0.26 19.75 5.47
C ILE A 336 -1.39 18.89 4.92
N LEU A 337 -1.10 17.92 4.06
CA LEU A 337 -2.12 17.04 3.50
C LEU A 337 -1.95 15.60 4.00
N VAL A 338 -3.00 15.08 4.64
CA VAL A 338 -3.13 13.69 5.08
C VAL A 338 -4.23 12.98 4.30
N ARG A 339 -4.38 11.67 4.40
CA ARG A 339 -5.43 10.94 3.69
C ARG A 339 -6.70 10.83 4.54
N ASN A 340 -7.80 11.34 3.99
CA ASN A 340 -9.12 11.28 4.60
C ASN A 340 -9.87 10.00 4.19
N PHE A 341 -10.34 9.24 5.18
CA PHE A 341 -11.18 8.05 5.01
C PHE A 341 -12.57 8.21 5.64
N SER A 342 -12.97 9.44 6.05
CA SER A 342 -14.22 9.68 6.77
C SER A 342 -15.48 9.17 6.06
N HIS A 343 -15.42 9.07 4.74
CA HIS A 343 -16.53 8.60 3.90
C HIS A 343 -16.34 7.17 3.39
N THR A 344 -15.32 6.46 3.87
CA THR A 344 -15.05 5.08 3.47
C THR A 344 -15.74 4.12 4.46
N PRO A 345 -16.60 3.18 3.99
CA PRO A 345 -17.26 2.22 4.86
C PRO A 345 -16.29 1.45 5.74
N GLY A 346 -16.57 1.40 7.05
CA GLY A 346 -15.72 0.77 8.07
C GLY A 346 -14.50 1.60 8.51
N LEU A 347 -14.32 2.80 7.94
CA LEU A 347 -13.22 3.72 8.28
C LEU A 347 -13.72 5.14 8.64
N GLU A 348 -15.01 5.27 8.95
CA GLU A 348 -15.63 6.55 9.30
C GLU A 348 -14.85 7.26 10.42
N GLY A 349 -14.66 8.54 10.27
CA GLY A 349 -13.96 9.38 11.25
C GLY A 349 -12.46 9.15 11.33
N ARG A 350 -11.82 8.54 10.32
CA ARG A 350 -10.39 8.21 10.33
C ARG A 350 -9.60 8.99 9.29
N LEU A 351 -8.38 9.37 9.70
CA LEU A 351 -7.33 9.88 8.84
C LEU A 351 -6.16 8.90 8.85
N ARG A 352 -5.50 8.72 7.71
CA ARG A 352 -4.20 8.03 7.62
C ARG A 352 -3.13 9.08 7.38
N ILE A 353 -2.11 9.05 8.21
CA ILE A 353 -0.98 9.97 8.21
C ILE A 353 0.24 9.19 7.73
N SER A 354 0.82 9.55 6.58
CA SER A 354 2.12 9.01 6.17
C SER A 354 3.20 9.52 7.11
N VAL A 355 4.21 8.69 7.37
CA VAL A 355 5.37 9.10 8.16
C VAL A 355 6.19 10.09 7.34
N GLY A 356 6.31 11.31 7.83
CA GLY A 356 7.12 12.39 7.26
C GLY A 356 8.56 12.35 7.78
N LYS A 357 9.35 13.36 7.43
CA LYS A 357 10.60 13.64 8.14
C LYS A 357 10.28 14.19 9.52
N PRO A 358 11.22 14.10 10.50
CA PRO A 358 10.97 14.62 11.85
C PRO A 358 10.42 16.04 11.89
N GLU A 359 10.97 16.95 11.07
CA GLU A 359 10.50 18.32 10.98
C GLU A 359 9.08 18.46 10.39
N GLU A 360 8.69 17.57 9.49
CA GLU A 360 7.35 17.55 8.88
C GLU A 360 6.31 17.01 9.88
N ASP A 361 6.67 15.95 10.62
CA ASP A 361 5.83 15.36 11.64
C ASP A 361 5.71 16.27 12.88
N ASP A 362 6.75 17.03 13.24
CA ASP A 362 6.69 18.04 14.28
C ASP A 362 5.70 19.16 13.95
N GLU A 363 5.70 19.64 12.70
CA GLU A 363 4.73 20.62 12.24
C GLU A 363 3.30 20.07 12.22
N LEU A 364 3.12 18.81 11.80
CA LEU A 364 1.83 18.11 11.88
C LEU A 364 1.33 18.06 13.32
N LEU A 365 2.18 17.62 14.26
CA LEU A 365 1.83 17.50 15.69
C LEU A 365 1.49 18.87 16.29
N ALA A 366 2.24 19.91 15.96
CA ALA A 366 1.96 21.28 16.39
C ALA A 366 0.61 21.79 15.83
N SER A 367 0.30 21.50 14.56
CA SER A 367 -0.98 21.84 13.95
C SER A 367 -2.14 21.08 14.61
N LEU A 368 -1.99 19.78 14.84
CA LEU A 368 -3.00 18.97 15.54
C LEU A 368 -3.26 19.52 16.96
N ARG A 369 -2.22 19.83 17.74
CA ARG A 369 -2.36 20.39 19.08
C ARG A 369 -3.17 21.68 19.06
N ARG A 370 -2.82 22.61 18.16
CA ARG A 370 -3.50 23.91 18.01
C ARG A 370 -4.99 23.74 17.71
N HIS A 371 -5.35 22.88 16.74
CA HIS A 371 -6.74 22.68 16.33
C HIS A 371 -7.55 21.83 17.34
N LEU A 372 -6.89 21.03 18.16
CA LEU A 372 -7.51 20.31 19.29
C LEU A 372 -7.61 21.16 20.56
N GLY A 373 -7.14 22.41 20.56
CA GLY A 373 -7.19 23.32 21.72
C GLY A 373 -6.25 22.94 22.86
N LEU A 374 -5.21 22.16 22.59
CA LEU A 374 -4.19 21.76 23.55
C LEU A 374 -3.07 22.82 23.63
N SER A 375 -2.50 22.98 24.82
CA SER A 375 -1.40 23.92 25.02
C SER A 375 -0.16 23.56 24.19
N GLU A 376 0.54 24.57 23.68
CA GLU A 376 1.85 24.36 23.08
C GLU A 376 2.82 23.80 24.13
N ARG A 377 3.32 22.58 23.89
CA ARG A 377 4.47 22.03 24.61
C ARG A 377 5.62 21.92 23.61
N PRO A 378 6.87 22.24 24.01
CA PRO A 378 8.01 21.86 23.16
C PRO A 378 8.00 20.35 23.01
N ILE A 379 8.02 19.88 21.77
CA ILE A 379 8.21 18.47 21.43
C ILE A 379 9.64 18.12 21.86
N GLN A 380 9.76 17.22 22.84
CA GLN A 380 11.05 16.77 23.37
C GLN A 380 11.66 15.69 22.50
#